data_e25953800d5edaca3687cbe1485679d7
#
_entry.id   e25953800d5edaca3687cbe1485679d7
#
_cell.length_a   1.000
_cell.length_b   1.000
_cell.length_c   1.000
_cell.angle_alpha   90.00
_cell.angle_beta   90.00
_cell.angle_gamma   90.00
#
_symmetry.space_group_name_H-M   'P 1'
#
loop_
_entity.id
_entity.type
_entity.pdbx_description
1 polymer ?
#
loop_
_entity_poly.entity_id
_entity_poly.type
_entity_poly.pdbx_seq_one_letter_code
_entity_poly.pdbx_strand_id
1 'polypeptide(L)'
;MVGTPQGMSNDFYAKYQHALQDKDWYTKIAKASETKIIDQEELDAAKSVMGNKKYRQEYECDWVAAIEGAVYGDQIEKLESRKQISRVPYDPMYKVSTAWDIGLSDSTSIIFYQQVGKAVHIIDYYENRNEALPHYIGVLEKKDYLYENHYGPHDLDQREFTSNKSRREIAYELGVRFKIVPKLTI
;
A
#
# COMPACT_ATOMS: atom_id res chain seq x y z
N MET A 1 20.19 -15.05 -16.09
CA MET A 1 20.27 -14.20 -14.87
C MET A 1 20.13 -15.12 -13.67
N VAL A 2 20.98 -14.97 -12.67
CA VAL A 2 20.93 -15.74 -11.42
C VAL A 2 21.03 -14.75 -10.27
N GLY A 3 20.29 -14.97 -9.20
CA GLY A 3 20.32 -14.08 -8.02
C GLY A 3 19.31 -14.50 -6.96
N THR A 4 19.38 -13.85 -5.81
CA THR A 4 18.43 -14.01 -4.71
C THR A 4 17.32 -12.96 -4.83
N PRO A 5 16.07 -13.28 -4.48
CA PRO A 5 14.98 -12.30 -4.44
C PRO A 5 15.31 -11.08 -3.58
N GLN A 6 14.95 -9.89 -4.08
CA GLN A 6 15.09 -8.62 -3.36
C GLN A 6 13.80 -7.80 -3.40
N GLY A 7 12.67 -8.46 -3.18
CA GLY A 7 11.34 -7.86 -3.28
C GLY A 7 10.76 -7.92 -4.68
N MET A 8 9.51 -7.52 -4.82
CA MET A 8 8.73 -7.64 -6.05
C MET A 8 8.72 -6.37 -6.92
N SER A 9 9.33 -5.27 -6.46
CA SER A 9 9.32 -3.98 -7.17
C SER A 9 10.66 -3.67 -7.83
N ASN A 10 11.25 -4.65 -8.52
CA ASN A 10 12.54 -4.50 -9.19
C ASN A 10 12.59 -5.26 -10.52
N ASP A 11 13.61 -4.93 -11.33
CA ASP A 11 13.86 -5.51 -12.66
C ASP A 11 14.02 -7.03 -12.65
N PHE A 12 14.57 -7.60 -11.58
CA PHE A 12 14.77 -9.04 -11.48
C PHE A 12 13.44 -9.77 -11.35
N TYR A 13 12.52 -9.26 -10.53
CA TYR A 13 11.17 -9.80 -10.43
C TYR A 13 10.38 -9.63 -11.70
N ALA A 14 10.45 -8.45 -12.35
CA ALA A 14 9.77 -8.21 -13.62
C ALA A 14 10.24 -9.20 -14.71
N LYS A 15 11.55 -9.44 -14.81
CA LYS A 15 12.11 -10.43 -15.73
C LYS A 15 11.70 -11.87 -15.38
N TYR A 16 11.65 -12.21 -14.10
CA TYR A 16 11.14 -13.51 -13.66
C TYR A 16 9.69 -13.73 -14.05
N GLN A 17 8.81 -12.73 -13.85
CA GLN A 17 7.41 -12.80 -14.26
C GLN A 17 7.24 -12.91 -15.78
N HIS A 18 8.04 -12.17 -16.55
CA HIS A 18 8.07 -12.29 -18.01
C HIS A 18 8.47 -13.71 -18.42
N ALA A 19 9.54 -14.22 -17.86
CA ALA A 19 10.08 -15.54 -18.17
C ALA A 19 9.15 -16.72 -17.82
N LEU A 20 8.23 -16.54 -16.87
CA LEU A 20 7.20 -17.54 -16.56
C LEU A 20 6.14 -17.66 -17.69
N GLN A 21 5.97 -16.62 -18.48
CA GLN A 21 4.96 -16.54 -19.54
C GLN A 21 5.54 -16.82 -20.93
N ASP A 22 6.87 -16.79 -21.07
CA ASP A 22 7.57 -16.92 -22.35
C ASP A 22 8.26 -18.30 -22.45
N LYS A 23 7.90 -19.06 -23.47
CA LYS A 23 8.40 -20.43 -23.71
C LYS A 23 9.89 -20.50 -24.07
N ASP A 24 10.45 -19.39 -24.53
CA ASP A 24 11.87 -19.30 -24.91
C ASP A 24 12.77 -19.06 -23.70
N TRP A 25 12.18 -18.87 -22.51
CA TRP A 25 12.91 -18.65 -21.26
C TRP A 25 12.83 -19.86 -20.34
N TYR A 26 13.98 -20.24 -19.79
CA TYR A 26 14.04 -21.24 -18.72
C TYR A 26 14.09 -20.55 -17.37
N THR A 27 13.17 -20.91 -16.46
CA THR A 27 13.14 -20.41 -15.08
C THR A 27 13.23 -21.59 -14.11
N LYS A 28 14.02 -21.42 -13.06
CA LYS A 28 14.12 -22.36 -11.94
C LYS A 28 14.30 -21.61 -10.64
N ILE A 29 13.50 -21.93 -9.63
CA ILE A 29 13.73 -21.57 -8.25
C ILE A 29 14.39 -22.77 -7.57
N ALA A 30 15.52 -22.54 -6.87
CA ALA A 30 16.25 -23.56 -6.15
C ALA A 30 16.26 -23.21 -4.65
N LYS A 31 15.29 -23.72 -3.92
CA LYS A 31 15.20 -23.53 -2.46
C LYS A 31 16.14 -24.50 -1.74
N ALA A 32 16.79 -24.05 -0.69
CA ALA A 32 17.69 -24.88 0.11
C ALA A 32 16.97 -26.10 0.71
N SER A 33 15.75 -25.91 1.18
CA SER A 33 14.90 -26.99 1.72
C SER A 33 14.57 -28.09 0.69
N GLU A 34 14.51 -27.75 -0.60
CA GLU A 34 14.16 -28.69 -1.69
C GLU A 34 15.40 -29.33 -2.31
N THR A 35 16.50 -28.60 -2.43
CA THR A 35 17.72 -29.08 -3.12
C THR A 35 18.54 -30.08 -2.27
N LYS A 36 18.43 -29.98 -0.94
CA LYS A 36 19.19 -30.83 0.01
C LYS A 36 20.70 -30.81 -0.20
N ILE A 37 21.23 -29.70 -0.74
CA ILE A 37 22.68 -29.50 -0.97
C ILE A 37 23.35 -29.07 0.34
N ILE A 38 22.62 -28.38 1.21
CA ILE A 38 23.06 -27.85 2.50
C ILE A 38 22.45 -28.73 3.59
N ASP A 39 23.24 -29.14 4.58
CA ASP A 39 22.75 -29.94 5.69
C ASP A 39 21.81 -29.17 6.60
N GLN A 40 20.85 -29.88 7.22
CA GLN A 40 19.81 -29.24 8.04
C GLN A 40 20.39 -28.47 9.23
N GLU A 41 21.46 -28.98 9.82
CA GLU A 41 22.17 -28.34 10.94
C GLU A 41 22.74 -26.97 10.54
N GLU A 42 23.32 -26.89 9.33
CA GLU A 42 23.81 -25.62 8.77
C GLU A 42 22.69 -24.64 8.45
N LEU A 43 21.54 -25.13 7.90
CA LEU A 43 20.37 -24.32 7.67
C LEU A 43 19.77 -23.76 8.97
N ASP A 44 19.72 -24.57 10.03
CA ASP A 44 19.20 -24.15 11.33
C ASP A 44 20.14 -23.12 12.00
N ALA A 45 21.44 -23.31 11.86
CA ALA A 45 22.44 -22.33 12.31
C ALA A 45 22.31 -21.01 11.56
N ALA A 46 22.21 -21.05 10.23
CA ALA A 46 22.01 -19.85 9.40
C ALA A 46 20.72 -19.10 9.79
N LYS A 47 19.62 -19.83 10.00
CA LYS A 47 18.34 -19.26 10.41
C LYS A 47 18.40 -18.59 11.78
N SER A 48 19.15 -19.16 12.74
CA SER A 48 19.32 -18.60 14.08
C SER A 48 20.12 -17.28 14.06
N VAL A 49 21.12 -17.18 13.17
CA VAL A 49 22.00 -16.00 13.05
C VAL A 49 21.33 -14.86 12.31
N MET A 50 20.69 -15.12 11.16
CA MET A 50 20.15 -14.06 10.30
C MET A 50 18.68 -13.75 10.52
N GLY A 51 17.97 -14.55 11.30
CA GLY A 51 16.53 -14.44 11.53
C GLY A 51 15.69 -15.01 10.40
N ASN A 52 14.40 -15.24 10.70
CA ASN A 52 13.51 -15.99 9.79
C ASN A 52 13.27 -15.28 8.44
N LYS A 53 13.14 -13.95 8.43
CA LYS A 53 12.89 -13.21 7.18
C LYS A 53 14.07 -13.30 6.22
N LYS A 54 15.27 -13.01 6.70
CA LYS A 54 16.49 -13.07 5.88
C LYS A 54 16.76 -14.49 5.42
N TYR A 55 16.55 -15.48 6.28
CA TYR A 55 16.64 -16.88 5.92
C TYR A 55 15.68 -17.25 4.77
N ARG A 56 14.40 -16.87 4.86
CA ARG A 56 13.43 -17.13 3.80
C ARG A 56 13.83 -16.47 2.47
N GLN A 57 14.35 -15.26 2.53
CA GLN A 57 14.85 -14.55 1.34
C GLN A 57 16.03 -15.30 0.70
N GLU A 58 17.07 -15.58 1.47
CA GLU A 58 18.35 -16.06 0.94
C GLU A 58 18.34 -17.56 0.63
N TYR A 59 17.67 -18.37 1.46
CA TYR A 59 17.69 -19.82 1.36
C TYR A 59 16.40 -20.41 0.75
N GLU A 60 15.26 -19.75 0.92
CA GLU A 60 13.98 -20.23 0.41
C GLU A 60 13.46 -19.43 -0.79
N CYS A 61 14.25 -18.51 -1.32
CA CYS A 61 13.93 -17.70 -2.50
C CYS A 61 12.59 -16.96 -2.39
N ASP A 62 12.25 -16.49 -1.19
CA ASP A 62 10.97 -15.85 -0.90
C ASP A 62 10.99 -14.38 -1.32
N TRP A 63 10.19 -14.03 -2.33
CA TRP A 63 10.07 -12.67 -2.85
C TRP A 63 9.42 -11.70 -1.86
N VAL A 64 8.51 -12.17 -1.02
CA VAL A 64 7.79 -11.35 -0.05
C VAL A 64 8.65 -11.07 1.17
N ALA A 65 9.40 -12.06 1.65
CA ALA A 65 10.32 -11.90 2.78
C ALA A 65 11.48 -10.93 2.46
N ALA A 66 11.78 -10.72 1.18
CA ALA A 66 12.86 -9.88 0.69
C ALA A 66 12.63 -8.35 0.82
N ILE A 67 11.51 -7.91 1.37
CA ILE A 67 11.27 -6.47 1.60
C ILE A 67 11.93 -6.09 2.93
N GLU A 68 13.24 -5.94 2.90
CA GLU A 68 14.01 -5.40 4.02
C GLU A 68 13.58 -3.95 4.27
N GLY A 69 13.16 -3.64 5.51
CA GLY A 69 12.69 -2.29 5.87
C GLY A 69 11.20 -2.01 5.63
N ALA A 70 10.42 -2.98 5.19
CA ALA A 70 8.98 -2.84 5.13
C ALA A 70 8.39 -2.65 6.53
N VAL A 71 8.02 -1.41 6.88
CA VAL A 71 7.44 -1.05 8.19
C VAL A 71 6.20 -1.88 8.51
N TYR A 72 5.43 -2.25 7.49
CA TYR A 72 4.16 -2.96 7.62
C TYR A 72 4.18 -4.40 7.08
N GLY A 73 5.36 -4.96 6.78
CA GLY A 73 5.47 -6.30 6.17
C GLY A 73 4.75 -7.39 6.96
N ASP A 74 4.99 -7.45 8.30
CA ASP A 74 4.34 -8.44 9.17
C ASP A 74 2.84 -8.24 9.30
N GLN A 75 2.39 -7.00 9.25
CA GLN A 75 0.97 -6.67 9.30
C GLN A 75 0.26 -7.12 8.03
N ILE A 76 0.86 -6.89 6.86
CA ILE A 76 0.33 -7.35 5.57
C ILE A 76 0.27 -8.88 5.53
N GLU A 77 1.33 -9.58 5.92
CA GLU A 77 1.35 -11.05 5.99
C GLU A 77 0.22 -11.61 6.89
N LYS A 78 -0.04 -10.94 8.03
CA LYS A 78 -1.16 -11.30 8.91
C LYS A 78 -2.52 -11.07 8.27
N LEU A 79 -2.68 -9.99 7.51
CA LEU A 79 -3.92 -9.69 6.80
C LEU A 79 -4.18 -10.73 5.68
N GLU A 80 -3.14 -11.09 4.93
CA GLU A 80 -3.20 -12.11 3.88
C GLU A 80 -3.56 -13.49 4.45
N SER A 81 -2.84 -13.93 5.51
CA SER A 81 -3.09 -15.23 6.16
C SER A 81 -4.52 -15.35 6.72
N ARG A 82 -5.09 -14.23 7.15
CA ARG A 82 -6.49 -14.14 7.63
C ARG A 82 -7.50 -13.90 6.51
N LYS A 83 -7.06 -13.85 5.24
CA LYS A 83 -7.90 -13.53 4.07
C LYS A 83 -8.65 -12.20 4.22
N GLN A 84 -8.03 -11.23 4.89
CA GLN A 84 -8.56 -9.88 5.08
C GLN A 84 -8.25 -8.96 3.90
N ILE A 85 -7.31 -9.36 3.02
CA ILE A 85 -7.05 -8.70 1.74
C ILE A 85 -7.89 -9.42 0.69
N SER A 86 -9.00 -8.78 0.29
CA SER A 86 -9.94 -9.34 -0.67
C SER A 86 -10.66 -8.20 -1.41
N ARG A 87 -11.45 -8.54 -2.41
CA ARG A 87 -12.33 -7.55 -3.05
C ARG A 87 -13.47 -7.20 -2.08
N VAL A 88 -13.51 -5.95 -1.63
CA VAL A 88 -14.58 -5.42 -0.77
C VAL A 88 -15.43 -4.47 -1.60
N PRO A 89 -16.66 -4.87 -2.00
CA PRO A 89 -17.54 -4.00 -2.78
C PRO A 89 -18.12 -2.87 -1.91
N TYR A 90 -18.49 -1.77 -2.56
CA TYR A 90 -19.31 -0.72 -1.94
C TYR A 90 -20.68 -1.30 -1.52
N ASP A 91 -21.09 -1.01 -0.29
CA ASP A 91 -22.42 -1.33 0.24
C ASP A 91 -23.23 -0.04 0.42
N PRO A 92 -24.32 0.17 -0.34
CA PRO A 92 -25.11 1.40 -0.27
C PRO A 92 -25.84 1.62 1.07
N MET A 93 -25.89 0.62 1.94
CA MET A 93 -26.44 0.77 3.30
C MET A 93 -25.53 1.58 4.24
N TYR A 94 -24.23 1.71 3.90
CA TYR A 94 -23.25 2.42 4.71
C TYR A 94 -22.68 3.61 3.93
N LYS A 95 -22.53 4.73 4.63
CA LYS A 95 -21.88 5.91 4.03
C LYS A 95 -20.38 5.71 3.91
N VAL A 96 -19.80 6.35 2.90
CA VAL A 96 -18.37 6.32 2.64
C VAL A 96 -17.68 7.49 3.34
N SER A 97 -16.64 7.19 4.08
CA SER A 97 -15.69 8.20 4.55
C SER A 97 -14.41 8.11 3.74
N THR A 98 -13.69 9.23 3.63
CA THR A 98 -12.41 9.29 2.94
C THR A 98 -11.30 9.75 3.85
N ALA A 99 -10.11 9.19 3.67
CA ALA A 99 -8.88 9.64 4.31
C ALA A 99 -7.90 10.09 3.21
N TRP A 100 -7.33 11.28 3.38
CA TRP A 100 -6.51 11.92 2.37
C TRP A 100 -5.09 12.13 2.85
N ASP A 101 -4.15 11.86 1.98
CA ASP A 101 -2.78 12.35 2.07
C ASP A 101 -2.55 13.28 0.89
N ILE A 102 -2.27 14.56 1.16
CA ILE A 102 -2.25 15.61 0.13
C ILE A 102 -0.82 16.12 -0.04
N GLY A 103 -0.14 15.62 -1.08
CA GLY A 103 1.16 16.10 -1.52
C GLY A 103 1.06 17.27 -2.52
N LEU A 104 2.03 18.19 -2.51
CA LEU A 104 2.17 19.25 -3.53
C LEU A 104 3.07 18.79 -4.66
N SER A 105 4.22 18.21 -4.32
CA SER A 105 5.22 17.68 -5.25
C SER A 105 5.17 16.17 -5.36
N ASP A 106 4.50 15.54 -4.39
CA ASP A 106 4.30 14.10 -4.30
C ASP A 106 2.89 13.72 -4.73
N SER A 107 2.59 12.42 -4.67
CA SER A 107 1.24 11.93 -4.95
C SER A 107 0.25 12.43 -3.90
N THR A 108 -0.91 12.86 -4.35
CA THR A 108 -2.10 12.93 -3.48
C THR A 108 -2.82 11.60 -3.53
N SER A 109 -3.09 11.01 -2.37
CA SER A 109 -3.82 9.75 -2.26
C SER A 109 -5.11 9.88 -1.46
N ILE A 110 -6.11 9.10 -1.85
CA ILE A 110 -7.44 9.05 -1.23
C ILE A 110 -7.81 7.60 -0.97
N ILE A 111 -8.03 7.27 0.28
CA ILE A 111 -8.59 5.98 0.70
C ILE A 111 -10.09 6.16 0.93
N PHE A 112 -10.90 5.30 0.33
CA PHE A 112 -12.35 5.26 0.54
C PHE A 112 -12.69 4.08 1.42
N TYR A 113 -13.45 4.31 2.49
CA TYR A 113 -13.79 3.26 3.43
C TYR A 113 -15.20 3.40 4.00
N GLN A 114 -15.75 2.29 4.44
CA GLN A 114 -17.04 2.20 5.12
C GLN A 114 -16.85 1.63 6.52
N GLN A 115 -17.54 2.19 7.51
CA GLN A 115 -17.58 1.68 8.87
C GLN A 115 -18.75 0.72 8.99
N VAL A 116 -18.46 -0.59 9.11
CA VAL A 116 -19.49 -1.64 9.27
C VAL A 116 -19.38 -2.24 10.67
N GLY A 117 -20.18 -1.74 11.60
CA GLY A 117 -20.06 -2.09 13.02
C GLY A 117 -18.69 -1.69 13.58
N LYS A 118 -17.87 -2.67 13.99
CA LYS A 118 -16.51 -2.45 14.49
C LYS A 118 -15.43 -2.60 13.41
N ALA A 119 -15.80 -3.03 12.21
CA ALA A 119 -14.87 -3.24 11.11
C ALA A 119 -14.79 -2.00 10.21
N VAL A 120 -13.60 -1.75 9.66
CA VAL A 120 -13.36 -0.77 8.61
C VAL A 120 -13.13 -1.53 7.31
N HIS A 121 -13.98 -1.29 6.34
CA HIS A 121 -13.90 -1.85 5.00
C HIS A 121 -13.30 -0.83 4.06
N ILE A 122 -12.06 -1.04 3.63
CA ILE A 122 -11.46 -0.24 2.56
C ILE A 122 -12.03 -0.74 1.24
N ILE A 123 -12.81 0.11 0.57
CA ILE A 123 -13.57 -0.27 -0.63
C ILE A 123 -12.93 0.22 -1.92
N ASP A 124 -12.12 1.29 -1.85
CA ASP A 124 -11.52 1.89 -3.04
C ASP A 124 -10.28 2.72 -2.67
N TYR A 125 -9.49 3.04 -3.68
CA TYR A 125 -8.28 3.84 -3.59
C TYR A 125 -8.11 4.68 -4.84
N TYR A 126 -7.62 5.91 -4.69
CA TYR A 126 -7.24 6.78 -5.80
C TYR A 126 -5.91 7.47 -5.48
N GLU A 127 -5.03 7.54 -6.45
CA GLU A 127 -3.76 8.27 -6.37
C GLU A 127 -3.48 8.98 -7.69
N ASN A 128 -2.99 10.23 -7.61
CA ASN A 128 -2.48 10.95 -8.77
C ASN A 128 -1.43 11.99 -8.34
N ARG A 129 -0.72 12.54 -9.34
CA ARG A 129 0.34 13.54 -9.15
C ARG A 129 0.07 14.76 -10.00
N ASN A 130 0.64 15.90 -9.59
CA ASN A 130 0.63 17.15 -10.38
C ASN A 130 -0.76 17.67 -10.72
N GLU A 131 -1.77 17.33 -9.91
CA GLU A 131 -3.12 17.83 -10.06
C GLU A 131 -3.50 18.76 -8.92
N ALA A 132 -4.33 19.75 -9.20
CA ALA A 132 -4.86 20.66 -8.21
C ALA A 132 -6.07 20.05 -7.46
N LEU A 133 -6.39 20.58 -6.29
CA LEU A 133 -7.47 20.09 -5.43
C LEU A 133 -8.83 19.91 -6.14
N PRO A 134 -9.25 20.78 -7.10
CA PRO A 134 -10.49 20.58 -7.85
C PRO A 134 -10.55 19.26 -8.64
N HIS A 135 -9.39 18.78 -9.15
CA HIS A 135 -9.32 17.49 -9.83
C HIS A 135 -9.76 16.34 -8.91
N TYR A 136 -9.20 16.31 -7.70
CA TYR A 136 -9.48 15.25 -6.73
C TYR A 136 -10.92 15.33 -6.20
N ILE A 137 -11.47 16.53 -6.03
CA ILE A 137 -12.89 16.71 -5.68
C ILE A 137 -13.77 16.18 -6.81
N GLY A 138 -13.44 16.45 -8.08
CA GLY A 138 -14.14 15.87 -9.23
C GLY A 138 -14.04 14.32 -9.29
N VAL A 139 -13.01 13.71 -8.70
CA VAL A 139 -12.97 12.25 -8.54
C VAL A 139 -14.02 11.76 -7.57
N LEU A 140 -14.25 12.47 -6.46
CA LEU A 140 -15.34 12.13 -5.52
C LEU A 140 -16.71 12.20 -6.20
N GLU A 141 -16.95 13.24 -6.98
CA GLU A 141 -18.24 13.47 -7.67
C GLU A 141 -18.54 12.39 -8.72
N LYS A 142 -17.49 11.87 -9.38
CA LYS A 142 -17.63 10.79 -10.37
C LYS A 142 -17.90 9.42 -9.77
N LYS A 143 -17.58 9.24 -8.47
CA LYS A 143 -17.89 8.01 -7.75
C LYS A 143 -19.29 8.16 -7.14
N ASP A 144 -20.19 7.31 -7.52
CA ASP A 144 -21.58 7.31 -7.06
C ASP A 144 -21.69 6.79 -5.60
N TYR A 145 -20.96 7.45 -4.69
CA TYR A 145 -20.93 7.12 -3.27
C TYR A 145 -21.71 8.12 -2.43
N LEU A 146 -22.41 7.64 -1.43
CA LEU A 146 -23.01 8.50 -0.41
C LEU A 146 -21.95 8.82 0.66
N TYR A 147 -21.40 10.01 0.63
CA TYR A 147 -20.34 10.43 1.54
C TYR A 147 -20.83 10.86 2.92
N GLU A 148 -20.00 10.62 3.94
CA GLU A 148 -20.23 11.07 5.31
C GLU A 148 -19.16 12.05 5.79
N ASN A 149 -17.89 11.64 5.79
CA ASN A 149 -16.78 12.43 6.30
C ASN A 149 -15.58 12.38 5.37
N HIS A 150 -14.86 13.51 5.30
CA HIS A 150 -13.58 13.61 4.62
C HIS A 150 -12.51 13.99 5.65
N TYR A 151 -11.54 13.11 5.87
CA TYR A 151 -10.44 13.33 6.81
C TYR A 151 -9.20 13.74 6.05
N GLY A 152 -8.61 14.86 6.44
CA GLY A 152 -7.40 15.37 5.81
C GLY A 152 -6.31 15.73 6.82
N PRO A 153 -5.06 15.86 6.38
CA PRO A 153 -3.93 16.17 7.23
C PRO A 153 -4.00 17.59 7.77
N HIS A 154 -3.26 17.85 8.85
CA HIS A 154 -3.28 19.13 9.57
C HIS A 154 -2.76 20.32 8.73
N ASP A 155 -1.96 20.08 7.71
CA ASP A 155 -1.41 21.11 6.80
C ASP A 155 -2.44 21.67 5.81
N LEU A 156 -3.63 21.09 5.71
CA LEU A 156 -4.74 21.65 4.96
C LEU A 156 -5.18 23.05 5.45
N ASP A 157 -4.90 23.38 6.71
CA ASP A 157 -5.18 24.71 7.27
C ASP A 157 -4.09 25.74 6.93
N GLN A 158 -2.98 25.34 6.31
CA GLN A 158 -1.95 26.27 5.86
C GLN A 158 -2.45 27.09 4.68
N ARG A 159 -2.24 28.43 4.77
CA ARG A 159 -2.62 29.37 3.70
C ARG A 159 -1.61 29.32 2.56
N GLU A 160 -2.10 29.30 1.34
CA GLU A 160 -1.26 29.44 0.17
C GLU A 160 -0.92 30.91 -0.08
N PHE A 161 0.35 31.17 -0.37
CA PHE A 161 0.85 32.53 -0.55
C PHE A 161 0.16 33.29 -1.70
N THR A 162 -0.26 32.62 -2.76
CA THR A 162 -0.85 33.20 -3.96
C THR A 162 -2.34 33.53 -3.79
N SER A 163 -3.09 32.66 -3.12
CA SER A 163 -4.55 32.79 -2.96
C SER A 163 -4.99 33.40 -1.62
N ASN A 164 -4.08 33.46 -0.65
CA ASN A 164 -4.36 33.80 0.75
C ASN A 164 -5.45 32.93 1.40
N LYS A 165 -5.84 31.82 0.73
CA LYS A 165 -6.80 30.84 1.24
C LYS A 165 -6.06 29.57 1.64
N SER A 166 -6.59 28.87 2.64
CA SER A 166 -6.14 27.51 2.94
C SER A 166 -6.75 26.51 1.97
N ARG A 167 -6.11 25.36 1.78
CA ARG A 167 -6.66 24.26 0.98
C ARG A 167 -8.01 23.80 1.52
N ARG A 168 -8.20 23.85 2.83
CA ARG A 168 -9.46 23.56 3.49
C ARG A 168 -10.58 24.53 3.08
N GLU A 169 -10.26 25.85 3.01
CA GLU A 169 -11.21 26.86 2.52
C GLU A 169 -11.56 26.65 1.05
N ILE A 170 -10.57 26.34 0.20
CA ILE A 170 -10.81 26.02 -1.21
C ILE A 170 -11.69 24.76 -1.35
N ALA A 171 -11.40 23.70 -0.59
CA ALA A 171 -12.23 22.49 -0.59
C ALA A 171 -13.68 22.76 -0.17
N TYR A 172 -13.85 23.62 0.84
CA TYR A 172 -15.19 24.02 1.29
C TYR A 172 -16.00 24.75 0.22
N GLU A 173 -15.36 25.67 -0.51
CA GLU A 173 -15.98 26.36 -1.63
C GLU A 173 -16.39 25.40 -2.77
N LEU A 174 -15.66 24.29 -2.92
CA LEU A 174 -15.96 23.21 -3.87
C LEU A 174 -16.90 22.12 -3.29
N GLY A 175 -17.51 22.37 -2.13
CA GLY A 175 -18.51 21.49 -1.55
C GLY A 175 -17.98 20.37 -0.62
N VAL A 176 -16.67 20.31 -0.39
CA VAL A 176 -16.05 19.27 0.48
C VAL A 176 -15.62 19.87 1.82
N ARG A 177 -16.10 19.30 2.92
CA ARG A 177 -15.75 19.70 4.29
C ARG A 177 -14.78 18.72 4.90
N PHE A 178 -13.51 19.12 5.06
CA PHE A 178 -12.51 18.30 5.74
C PHE A 178 -12.62 18.38 7.27
N LYS A 179 -12.55 17.21 7.89
CA LYS A 179 -12.20 17.05 9.31
C LYS A 179 -10.67 16.90 9.40
N ILE A 180 -10.04 17.82 10.07
CA ILE A 180 -8.58 17.83 10.22
C ILE A 180 -8.17 16.81 11.26
N VAL A 181 -7.26 15.91 10.87
CA VAL A 181 -6.63 14.96 11.78
C VAL A 181 -5.52 15.68 12.55
N PRO A 182 -5.50 15.62 13.90
CA PRO A 182 -4.46 16.27 14.68
C PRO A 182 -3.09 15.65 14.38
N LYS A 183 -2.04 16.48 14.43
CA LYS A 183 -0.67 16.00 14.34
C LYS A 183 -0.36 15.11 15.54
N LEU A 184 -0.13 13.84 15.31
CA LEU A 184 0.38 12.95 16.35
C LEU A 184 1.87 13.24 16.56
N THR A 185 2.24 13.57 17.78
CA THR A 185 3.65 13.53 18.22
C THR A 185 4.03 12.08 18.41
N ILE A 186 4.97 11.61 17.60
CA ILE A 186 5.61 10.28 17.75
C ILE A 186 6.66 10.38 18.84
#